data_6e4544d2364f52c1c9a456088a2bfdc8
#
_entry.id   6e4544d2364f52c1c9a456088a2bfdc8
#
_cell.length_a   1.000
_cell.length_b   1.000
_cell.length_c   1.000
_cell.angle_alpha   90.00
_cell.angle_beta   90.00
_cell.angle_gamma   90.00
#
_symmetry.space_group_name_H-M   'P 1'
#
loop_
_entity.id
_entity.type
_entity.pdbx_description
1 polymer ?
#
loop_
_entity_poly.entity_id
_entity_poly.type
_entity_poly.pdbx_seq_one_letter_code
_entity_poly.pdbx_strand_id
1 'polypeptide(L)'
;MQSIFAGLPPSSSPNEQFLALLARPGLRIERIVSTGQASPPGFWYEQARGEWILLLQGEALLHFEDQALAQHLKAGDYLDIAPRRRHRVEWTMPGQATIWLAVHYESATSPSDCAYPGERVCAPRGRHQP
;
A
#
# COMPACT_ATOMS: atom_id res chain seq x y z
N MET A 1 -6.46 16.10 18.40
CA MET A 1 -5.32 15.57 17.61
C MET A 1 -5.18 14.07 17.84
N GLN A 2 -4.85 13.35 16.80
CA GLN A 2 -4.74 11.89 16.85
C GLN A 2 -3.35 11.48 16.41
N SER A 3 -2.87 10.36 16.95
CA SER A 3 -1.58 9.81 16.56
C SER A 3 -1.78 8.56 15.72
N ILE A 4 -1.01 8.44 14.64
CA ILE A 4 -1.05 7.25 13.80
C ILE A 4 -0.51 6.02 14.54
N PHE A 5 0.19 6.21 15.64
CA PHE A 5 0.73 5.13 16.45
C PHE A 5 -0.15 4.75 17.65
N ALA A 6 -1.32 5.40 17.79
CA ALA A 6 -2.21 5.11 18.92
C ALA A 6 -3.18 4.00 18.57
N GLY A 7 -3.66 3.30 19.60
CA GLY A 7 -4.70 2.29 19.43
C GLY A 7 -4.27 1.09 18.61
N LEU A 8 -3.04 0.64 18.79
CA LEU A 8 -2.55 -0.52 18.05
C LEU A 8 -3.15 -1.82 18.62
N PRO A 9 -3.41 -2.81 17.76
CA PRO A 9 -3.86 -4.11 18.24
C PRO A 9 -2.73 -4.83 18.99
N PRO A 10 -3.07 -5.82 19.82
CA PRO A 10 -2.04 -6.64 20.46
C PRO A 10 -1.17 -7.32 19.41
N SER A 11 0.11 -7.54 19.73
CA SER A 11 1.04 -8.21 18.83
C SER A 11 0.62 -9.65 18.52
N SER A 12 -0.25 -10.22 19.33
CA SER A 12 -0.79 -11.56 19.14
C SER A 12 -2.07 -11.57 18.33
N SER A 13 -2.52 -10.43 17.82
CA SER A 13 -3.77 -10.36 17.06
C SER A 13 -3.70 -11.28 15.83
N PRO A 14 -4.72 -12.11 15.60
CA PRO A 14 -4.68 -13.03 14.46
C PRO A 14 -4.97 -12.35 13.13
N ASN A 15 -5.53 -11.16 13.14
CA ASN A 15 -5.93 -10.45 11.93
C ASN A 15 -5.26 -9.09 11.82
N GLU A 16 -5.06 -8.65 10.59
CA GLU A 16 -4.63 -7.28 10.35
C GLU A 16 -5.74 -6.31 10.75
N GLN A 17 -5.34 -5.13 11.16
CA GLN A 17 -6.26 -4.04 11.47
C GLN A 17 -6.22 -3.00 10.37
N PHE A 18 -7.40 -2.59 9.91
CA PHE A 18 -7.53 -1.54 8.91
C PHE A 18 -8.30 -0.39 9.52
N LEU A 19 -7.73 0.81 9.50
CA LEU A 19 -8.36 1.99 10.07
C LEU A 19 -8.35 3.11 9.04
N ALA A 20 -9.52 3.55 8.61
CA ALA A 20 -9.64 4.68 7.70
C ALA A 20 -9.30 5.96 8.44
N LEU A 21 -8.34 6.73 7.90
CA LEU A 21 -7.92 8.00 8.47
C LEU A 21 -8.59 9.17 7.78
N LEU A 22 -8.81 9.05 6.47
CA LEU A 22 -9.43 10.08 5.66
C LEU A 22 -10.03 9.45 4.43
N ALA A 23 -11.25 9.87 4.07
CA ALA A 23 -11.87 9.43 2.83
C ALA A 23 -12.47 10.65 2.14
N ARG A 24 -12.16 10.80 0.85
CA ARG A 24 -12.68 11.85 -0.01
C ARG A 24 -12.95 11.22 -1.38
N PRO A 25 -13.73 11.85 -2.24
CA PRO A 25 -13.91 11.32 -3.59
C PRO A 25 -12.55 11.07 -4.25
N GLY A 26 -12.35 9.83 -4.70
CA GLY A 26 -11.10 9.45 -5.37
C GLY A 26 -9.89 9.29 -4.47
N LEU A 27 -10.05 9.40 -3.15
CA LEU A 27 -8.92 9.34 -2.23
C LEU A 27 -9.32 8.67 -0.93
N ARG A 28 -8.50 7.72 -0.50
CA ARG A 28 -8.68 7.10 0.81
C ARG A 28 -7.32 6.89 1.45
N ILE A 29 -7.17 7.35 2.68
CA ILE A 29 -5.96 7.15 3.45
C ILE A 29 -6.30 6.24 4.62
N GLU A 30 -5.53 5.18 4.79
CA GLU A 30 -5.77 4.26 5.89
C GLU A 30 -4.47 3.80 6.53
N ARG A 31 -4.59 3.43 7.80
CA ARG A 31 -3.51 2.79 8.52
C ARG A 31 -3.78 1.29 8.53
N ILE A 32 -2.78 0.52 8.14
CA ILE A 32 -2.85 -0.94 8.21
C ILE A 32 -1.83 -1.40 9.22
N VAL A 33 -2.25 -2.26 10.14
CA VAL A 33 -1.34 -2.83 11.13
C VAL A 33 -1.31 -4.33 10.94
N SER A 34 -0.14 -4.84 10.61
CA SER A 34 0.10 -6.27 10.48
C SER A 34 0.85 -6.75 11.73
N THR A 35 0.52 -7.94 12.18
CA THR A 35 1.17 -8.55 13.34
C THR A 35 1.63 -9.96 12.97
N GLY A 36 2.35 -10.06 11.85
CA GLY A 36 2.85 -11.33 11.34
C GLY A 36 2.03 -11.93 10.24
N GLN A 37 0.96 -11.29 9.80
CA GLN A 37 0.11 -11.82 8.74
C GLN A 37 0.80 -11.70 7.39
N ALA A 38 0.41 -12.60 6.50
CA ALA A 38 0.83 -12.60 5.11
C ALA A 38 -0.38 -12.90 4.23
N SER A 39 -0.26 -12.60 2.95
CA SER A 39 -1.30 -12.96 1.98
C SER A 39 -1.43 -14.47 1.91
N PRO A 40 -2.65 -15.01 1.71
CA PRO A 40 -2.80 -16.46 1.55
C PRO A 40 -1.94 -16.99 0.42
N PRO A 41 -1.43 -18.21 0.53
CA PRO A 41 -0.60 -18.80 -0.51
C PRO A 41 -1.30 -18.75 -1.87
N GLY A 42 -0.56 -18.30 -2.89
CA GLY A 42 -1.05 -18.24 -4.25
C GLY A 42 -2.02 -17.11 -4.54
N PHE A 43 -2.32 -16.27 -3.57
CA PHE A 43 -3.26 -15.17 -3.76
C PHE A 43 -2.52 -13.90 -4.15
N TRP A 44 -3.00 -13.25 -5.23
CA TRP A 44 -2.47 -11.99 -5.71
C TRP A 44 -3.56 -10.93 -5.65
N TYR A 45 -3.25 -9.80 -5.03
CA TYR A 45 -4.16 -8.66 -5.05
C TYR A 45 -4.04 -7.93 -6.36
N GLU A 46 -5.17 -7.49 -6.88
CA GLU A 46 -5.24 -6.67 -8.08
C GLU A 46 -6.36 -5.68 -7.87
N GLN A 47 -6.06 -4.39 -7.93
CA GLN A 47 -7.04 -3.35 -7.66
C GLN A 47 -7.09 -2.36 -8.80
N ALA A 48 -8.27 -1.80 -9.03
CA ALA A 48 -8.44 -0.76 -10.05
C ALA A 48 -7.78 0.56 -9.67
N ARG A 49 -7.63 0.81 -8.37
CA ARG A 49 -7.01 2.03 -7.86
C ARG A 49 -5.52 1.83 -7.66
N GLY A 50 -4.77 2.93 -7.72
CA GLY A 50 -3.39 2.92 -7.28
C GLY A 50 -3.33 2.94 -5.77
N GLU A 51 -2.21 2.46 -5.24
CA GLU A 51 -1.98 2.43 -3.79
C GLU A 51 -0.54 2.82 -3.51
N TRP A 52 -0.37 3.99 -2.89
CA TRP A 52 0.94 4.42 -2.44
C TRP A 52 1.09 3.99 -0.98
N ILE A 53 2.17 3.31 -0.66
CA ILE A 53 2.39 2.81 0.69
C ILE A 53 3.69 3.34 1.27
N LEU A 54 3.65 3.58 2.57
CA LEU A 54 4.81 3.97 3.36
C LEU A 54 4.83 3.07 4.61
N LEU A 55 5.95 2.38 4.82
CA LEU A 55 6.10 1.58 6.01
C LEU A 55 6.61 2.49 7.13
N LEU A 56 5.80 2.65 8.18
CA LEU A 56 6.13 3.53 9.30
C LEU A 56 6.89 2.79 10.40
N GLN A 57 6.68 1.49 10.52
CA GLN A 57 7.27 0.68 11.58
C GLN A 57 7.23 -0.77 11.15
N GLY A 58 8.24 -1.54 11.56
CA GLY A 58 8.28 -2.97 11.29
C GLY A 58 9.01 -3.31 10.01
N GLU A 59 8.75 -4.50 9.50
CA GLU A 59 9.38 -5.01 8.29
C GLU A 59 8.42 -5.91 7.53
N ALA A 60 8.56 -5.94 6.21
CA ALA A 60 7.70 -6.75 5.37
C ALA A 60 8.41 -7.13 4.07
N LEU A 61 7.92 -8.18 3.44
CA LEU A 61 8.30 -8.55 2.08
C LEU A 61 7.08 -8.37 1.19
N LEU A 62 7.22 -7.54 0.17
CA LEU A 62 6.18 -7.28 -0.82
C LEU A 62 6.63 -7.83 -2.16
N HIS A 63 5.82 -8.67 -2.77
CA HIS A 63 6.16 -9.31 -4.03
C HIS A 63 5.20 -8.88 -5.12
N PHE A 64 5.75 -8.35 -6.21
CA PHE A 64 4.98 -8.07 -7.43
C PHE A 64 5.06 -9.29 -8.34
N GLU A 65 3.93 -9.67 -8.90
CA GLU A 65 3.89 -10.84 -9.77
C GLU A 65 4.83 -10.73 -10.97
N ASP A 66 5.03 -9.51 -11.45
CA ASP A 66 5.89 -9.26 -12.61
C ASP A 66 7.39 -9.18 -12.25
N GLN A 67 7.76 -9.45 -11.02
CA GLN A 67 9.16 -9.45 -10.59
C GLN A 67 9.53 -10.81 -10.01
N ALA A 68 10.78 -11.20 -10.22
CA ALA A 68 11.26 -12.49 -9.74
C ALA A 68 11.45 -12.54 -8.22
N LEU A 69 11.81 -11.39 -7.62
CA LEU A 69 12.15 -11.35 -6.20
C LEU A 69 11.21 -10.39 -5.46
N ALA A 70 10.88 -10.77 -4.22
CA ALA A 70 10.14 -9.89 -3.33
C ALA A 70 11.04 -8.74 -2.89
N GLN A 71 10.41 -7.60 -2.61
CA GLN A 71 11.11 -6.42 -2.11
C GLN A 71 11.00 -6.38 -0.59
N HIS A 72 12.14 -6.16 0.06
CA HIS A 72 12.20 -6.05 1.50
C HIS A 72 11.99 -4.59 1.90
N LEU A 73 10.96 -4.33 2.68
CA LEU A 73 10.61 -2.99 3.13
C LEU A 73 10.92 -2.86 4.60
N LYS A 74 11.53 -1.74 4.96
CA LYS A 74 11.82 -1.37 6.34
C LYS A 74 11.20 -0.02 6.62
N ALA A 75 11.16 0.36 7.90
CA ALA A 75 10.58 1.64 8.30
C ALA A 75 11.19 2.79 7.49
N GLY A 76 10.34 3.61 6.92
CA GLY A 76 10.74 4.73 6.07
C GLY A 76 10.70 4.42 4.57
N ASP A 77 10.62 3.15 4.20
CA ASP A 77 10.54 2.79 2.77
C ASP A 77 9.12 3.03 2.26
N TYR A 78 9.03 3.51 1.02
CA TYR A 78 7.73 3.74 0.39
C TYR A 78 7.81 3.37 -1.08
N LEU A 79 6.65 3.05 -1.64
CA LEU A 79 6.56 2.79 -3.07
C LEU A 79 5.11 2.95 -3.53
N ASP A 80 4.94 3.07 -4.84
CA ASP A 80 3.63 3.16 -5.45
C ASP A 80 3.30 1.83 -6.11
N ILE A 81 2.10 1.33 -5.80
CA ILE A 81 1.57 0.14 -6.46
C ILE A 81 0.59 0.64 -7.51
N ALA A 82 0.99 0.53 -8.77
CA ALA A 82 0.16 1.01 -9.86
C ALA A 82 -1.19 0.31 -9.90
N PRO A 83 -2.22 0.98 -10.44
CA PRO A 83 -3.50 0.33 -10.66
C PRO A 83 -3.30 -0.99 -11.41
N ARG A 84 -4.00 -2.00 -10.96
CA ARG A 84 -4.03 -3.34 -11.57
C ARG A 84 -2.72 -4.12 -11.49
N ARG A 85 -1.73 -3.60 -10.82
CA ARG A 85 -0.47 -4.33 -10.66
C ARG A 85 -0.65 -5.39 -9.58
N ARG A 86 -0.47 -6.64 -9.95
CA ARG A 86 -0.70 -7.77 -9.05
C ARG A 86 0.44 -7.89 -8.06
N HIS A 87 0.09 -8.01 -6.80
CA HIS A 87 1.07 -8.03 -5.72
C HIS A 87 0.52 -8.80 -4.53
N ARG A 88 1.43 -9.17 -3.62
CA ARG A 88 1.08 -9.84 -2.39
C ARG A 88 2.10 -9.53 -1.31
N VAL A 89 1.65 -9.59 -0.07
CA VAL A 89 2.55 -9.47 1.09
C VAL A 89 2.99 -10.89 1.44
N GLU A 90 4.26 -11.18 1.22
CA GLU A 90 4.78 -12.51 1.48
C GLU A 90 5.08 -12.76 2.94
N TRP A 91 5.38 -11.68 3.66
CA TRP A 91 5.80 -11.82 5.05
C TRP A 91 5.69 -10.47 5.74
N THR A 92 5.26 -10.48 7.00
CA THR A 92 5.42 -9.37 7.91
C THR A 92 6.07 -9.91 9.18
N MET A 93 6.83 -9.05 9.86
CA MET A 93 7.58 -9.45 11.04
C MET A 93 6.64 -9.98 12.12
N PRO A 94 6.86 -11.21 12.63
CA PRO A 94 6.02 -11.73 13.70
C PRO A 94 6.36 -11.09 15.04
N GLY A 95 5.36 -11.04 15.93
CA GLY A 95 5.56 -10.57 17.31
C GLY A 95 5.71 -9.08 17.46
N GLN A 96 5.54 -8.32 16.39
CA GLN A 96 5.62 -6.86 16.40
C GLN A 96 4.56 -6.29 15.48
N ALA A 97 4.19 -5.04 15.75
CA ALA A 97 3.30 -4.32 14.86
C ALA A 97 4.08 -3.77 13.68
N THR A 98 3.67 -4.12 12.47
CA THR A 98 4.15 -3.51 11.24
C THR A 98 3.08 -2.54 10.81
N ILE A 99 3.42 -1.26 10.74
CA ILE A 99 2.44 -0.19 10.52
C ILE A 99 2.67 0.40 9.15
N TRP A 100 1.61 0.35 8.34
CA TRP A 100 1.61 0.86 6.97
C TRP A 100 0.69 2.07 6.89
N LEU A 101 1.12 3.06 6.14
CA LEU A 101 0.24 4.14 5.68
C LEU A 101 -0.05 3.86 4.21
N ALA A 102 -1.33 3.67 3.89
CA ALA A 102 -1.75 3.38 2.53
C ALA A 102 -2.62 4.51 2.01
N VAL A 103 -2.27 5.03 0.84
CA VAL A 103 -3.04 6.07 0.17
C VAL A 103 -3.58 5.45 -1.11
N HIS A 104 -4.89 5.20 -1.12
CA HIS A 104 -5.59 4.68 -2.30
C HIS A 104 -6.08 5.86 -3.12
N TYR A 105 -5.81 5.85 -4.40
CA TYR A 105 -6.18 6.98 -5.26
C TYR A 105 -6.74 6.48 -6.59
N GLU A 106 -7.61 7.30 -7.18
CA GLU A 106 -8.15 7.01 -8.50
C GLU A 106 -7.06 7.23 -9.53
N SER A 107 -6.98 6.33 -10.49
CA SER A 107 -6.02 6.52 -11.58
C SER A 107 -6.55 7.55 -12.56
N ALA A 108 -5.63 8.29 -13.21
CA ALA A 108 -6.01 9.19 -14.28
C ALA A 108 -6.44 8.35 -15.48
N THR A 109 -7.69 8.54 -15.91
CA THR A 109 -8.26 7.74 -16.98
C THR A 109 -8.61 8.57 -18.21
N SER A 110 -8.47 9.88 -18.11
CA SER A 110 -8.81 10.76 -19.23
C SER A 110 -7.84 11.94 -19.24
N PRO A 111 -7.72 12.62 -20.39
CA PRO A 111 -6.85 13.79 -20.48
C PRO A 111 -7.19 14.88 -19.48
N SER A 112 -8.44 14.98 -19.07
CA SER A 112 -8.83 15.99 -18.10
C SER A 112 -8.21 15.77 -16.73
N ASP A 113 -7.77 14.56 -16.46
CA ASP A 113 -7.09 14.28 -15.20
C ASP A 113 -5.67 14.82 -15.18
N CYS A 114 -5.19 15.30 -16.32
CA CYS A 114 -3.85 15.87 -16.45
C CYS A 114 -3.94 17.40 -16.47
N ALA A 115 -4.60 17.98 -15.49
CA ALA A 115 -4.88 19.41 -15.52
C ALA A 115 -3.70 20.28 -15.10
N TYR A 116 -2.70 19.70 -14.47
CA TYR A 116 -1.61 20.48 -13.90
C TYR A 116 -0.56 20.81 -14.96
N PRO A 117 -0.17 22.08 -15.10
CA PRO A 117 0.89 22.42 -16.02
C PRO A 117 2.16 21.65 -15.69
N GLY A 118 2.78 21.10 -16.71
CA GLY A 118 3.98 20.30 -16.52
C GLY A 118 3.72 18.86 -16.10
N GLU A 119 2.51 18.52 -15.82
CA GLU A 119 2.16 17.15 -15.45
C GLU A 119 2.24 16.26 -16.70
N ARG A 120 3.08 15.26 -16.67
CA ARG A 120 3.31 14.41 -17.81
C ARG A 120 2.94 12.96 -17.60
N VAL A 121 2.60 12.60 -16.39
CA VAL A 121 2.43 11.19 -16.09
C VAL A 121 1.04 10.67 -16.42
N CYS A 122 0.14 11.53 -16.80
CA CYS A 122 -1.24 11.11 -17.02
C CYS A 122 -1.37 10.17 -18.20
N ALA A 123 -0.78 10.51 -19.34
CA ALA A 123 -0.97 9.72 -20.55
C ALA A 123 -0.41 8.31 -20.41
N PRO A 124 0.84 8.14 -20.03
CA PRO A 124 1.43 6.81 -19.91
C PRO A 124 1.46 6.30 -18.49
N ARG A 125 0.55 6.75 -17.68
CA ARG A 125 0.64 6.52 -16.24
C ARG A 125 0.88 5.06 -15.86
N GLY A 126 0.14 4.15 -16.46
CA GLY A 126 0.26 2.74 -16.08
C GLY A 126 1.63 2.16 -16.39
N ARG A 127 2.38 2.77 -17.31
CA ARG A 127 3.68 2.26 -17.71
C ARG A 127 4.82 2.72 -16.82
N HIS A 128 4.58 3.74 -16.03
CA HIS A 128 5.61 4.27 -15.15
C HIS A 128 5.91 3.34 -14.01
N GLN A 129 5.04 2.44 -13.76
CA GLN A 129 5.17 1.63 -12.59
C GLN A 129 6.19 0.55 -12.83
N PRO A 130 7.20 0.48 -12.01
CA PRO A 130 8.19 -0.57 -12.13
C PRO A 130 7.58 -1.91 -11.83
#